data_df19855c4b888cbe42547feee42e9c78
#
_entry.id   df19855c4b888cbe42547feee42e9c78
#
_cell.length_a   1.000
_cell.length_b   1.000
_cell.length_c   1.000
_cell.angle_alpha   90.00
_cell.angle_beta   90.00
_cell.angle_gamma   90.00
#
_symmetry.space_group_name_H-M   'P 1'
#
loop_
_entity.id
_entity.type
_entity.pdbx_description
1 polymer ?
#
loop_
_entity_poly.entity_id
_entity_poly.type
_entity_poly.pdbx_seq_one_letter_code
_entity_poly.pdbx_strand_id
1 'polypeptide(L)'
;MIDERTGSRHEVAVDSFWIGKYEVTWDQYNLFAQGDLNELRQEFYKVMYDVDIEMDADAYSSPSLTDEVLQMLREADVPADVISKPSPAYSDMTSGMGTDGFPAISMTHYAAHMFTRWLTIKTGEFYRLPTEAEWEYACRAGSNDNYSAPTGSDLESQAWHRGNSDRKYQPVASKDPNALGIYNMLGNVTEWTSDQFKEDYIAELEGSPAQNPWFKPEELYPRTVRGGSWTEPAEEASCLQRRGSQPNWKMNDPQLPKSLWWHTNAPFVGFRVVKPKKQPENLSEMEEYWIEAMQDYF
;
A
#
# COMPACT_ATOMS: atom_id res chain seq x y z
N MET A 1 -9.49 10.45 -12.33
CA MET A 1 -10.11 9.25 -11.73
C MET A 1 -11.46 8.97 -12.34
N ILE A 2 -11.91 7.75 -12.30
CA ILE A 2 -13.18 7.31 -12.88
C ILE A 2 -13.89 6.45 -11.83
N ASP A 3 -15.16 6.75 -11.58
CA ASP A 3 -16.05 5.86 -10.82
C ASP A 3 -16.67 4.84 -11.78
N GLU A 4 -16.28 3.58 -11.67
CA GLU A 4 -16.73 2.51 -12.54
C GLU A 4 -18.25 2.27 -12.43
N ARG A 5 -18.83 2.46 -11.25
CA ARG A 5 -20.25 2.25 -10.94
C ARG A 5 -21.15 3.29 -11.62
N THR A 6 -20.71 4.55 -11.65
CA THR A 6 -21.51 5.67 -12.18
C THR A 6 -21.03 6.14 -13.55
N GLY A 7 -19.80 5.79 -13.94
CA GLY A 7 -19.12 6.36 -15.10
C GLY A 7 -18.67 7.81 -14.91
N SER A 8 -18.86 8.37 -13.72
CA SER A 8 -18.45 9.74 -13.39
C SER A 8 -16.94 9.88 -13.48
N ARG A 9 -16.49 11.04 -13.96
CA ARG A 9 -15.05 11.36 -14.10
C ARG A 9 -14.73 12.63 -13.37
N HIS A 10 -13.56 12.67 -12.76
CA HIS A 10 -13.00 13.87 -12.15
C HIS A 10 -11.54 14.01 -12.50
N GLU A 11 -11.14 15.20 -12.89
CA GLU A 11 -9.72 15.50 -13.13
C GLU A 11 -8.99 15.62 -11.79
N VAL A 12 -7.89 14.88 -11.66
CA VAL A 12 -7.07 14.83 -10.45
C VAL A 12 -5.63 15.07 -10.83
N ALA A 13 -4.95 15.92 -10.08
CA ALA A 13 -3.52 16.13 -10.16
C ALA A 13 -2.85 15.60 -8.89
N VAL A 14 -1.82 14.80 -9.06
CA VAL A 14 -0.97 14.30 -7.98
C VAL A 14 0.45 14.82 -8.15
N ASP A 15 1.07 15.20 -7.05
CA ASP A 15 2.48 15.58 -7.04
C ASP A 15 3.37 14.37 -7.37
N SER A 16 4.61 14.63 -7.78
CA SER A 16 5.56 13.56 -8.11
C SER A 16 5.89 12.71 -6.89
N PHE A 17 5.93 11.40 -7.08
CA PHE A 17 6.24 10.42 -6.03
C PHE A 17 6.96 9.20 -6.65
N TRP A 18 7.66 8.45 -5.81
CA TRP A 18 8.10 7.10 -6.11
C TRP A 18 7.13 6.11 -5.49
N ILE A 19 6.89 5.01 -6.16
CA ILE A 19 6.02 3.93 -5.68
C ILE A 19 6.77 2.60 -5.72
N GLY A 20 6.53 1.74 -4.76
CA GLY A 20 7.09 0.39 -4.75
C GLY A 20 6.74 -0.35 -6.03
N LYS A 21 7.77 -0.88 -6.71
CA LYS A 21 7.65 -1.67 -7.93
C LYS A 21 6.78 -2.93 -7.72
N TYR A 22 6.83 -3.44 -6.49
CA TYR A 22 6.11 -4.63 -6.02
C TYR A 22 5.30 -4.30 -4.78
N GLU A 23 4.39 -5.19 -4.41
CA GLU A 23 3.83 -5.23 -3.06
C GLU A 23 4.98 -5.47 -2.06
N VAL A 24 4.85 -4.99 -0.83
CA VAL A 24 5.79 -5.33 0.25
C VAL A 24 5.76 -6.83 0.48
N THR A 25 6.93 -7.47 0.40
CA THR A 25 7.05 -8.93 0.57
C THR A 25 7.15 -9.34 2.04
N TRP A 26 6.92 -10.63 2.33
CA TRP A 26 7.17 -11.19 3.66
C TRP A 26 8.62 -11.00 4.10
N ASP A 27 9.58 -11.10 3.18
CA ASP A 27 10.99 -10.87 3.47
C ASP A 27 11.20 -9.47 4.04
N GLN A 28 10.59 -8.46 3.41
CA GLN A 28 10.65 -7.06 3.85
C GLN A 28 9.85 -6.81 5.15
N TYR A 29 8.62 -7.35 5.22
CA TYR A 29 7.77 -7.15 6.39
C TYR A 29 8.32 -7.82 7.65
N ASN A 30 8.94 -8.99 7.51
CA ASN A 30 9.56 -9.71 8.61
C ASN A 30 10.74 -8.96 9.22
N LEU A 31 11.46 -8.13 8.45
CA LEU A 31 12.49 -7.26 9.00
C LEU A 31 11.92 -6.24 9.99
N PHE A 32 10.74 -5.70 9.70
CA PHE A 32 9.98 -4.87 10.65
C PHE A 32 9.49 -5.69 11.85
N ALA A 33 8.90 -6.84 11.60
CA ALA A 33 8.26 -7.66 12.63
C ALA A 33 9.28 -8.34 13.57
N GLN A 34 10.43 -8.77 13.05
CA GLN A 34 11.42 -9.58 13.77
C GLN A 34 12.69 -8.81 14.19
N GLY A 35 12.99 -7.69 13.54
CA GLY A 35 13.97 -6.72 14.04
C GLY A 35 15.43 -6.94 13.72
N ASP A 36 15.81 -7.41 12.53
CA ASP A 36 17.22 -7.37 12.10
C ASP A 36 17.49 -6.23 11.10
N LEU A 37 18.52 -5.43 11.41
CA LEU A 37 18.74 -4.11 10.83
C LEU A 37 19.79 -4.06 9.72
N ASN A 38 20.70 -5.03 9.67
CA ASN A 38 21.86 -4.95 8.79
C ASN A 38 21.57 -5.47 7.37
N GLU A 39 20.68 -6.42 7.23
CA GLU A 39 20.26 -6.96 5.93
C GLU A 39 19.34 -6.00 5.17
N LEU A 40 18.53 -5.25 5.89
CA LEU A 40 17.56 -4.30 5.34
C LEU A 40 18.13 -3.26 4.40
N ARG A 41 19.27 -2.66 4.77
CA ARG A 41 19.88 -1.59 3.98
C ARG A 41 20.28 -2.05 2.58
N GLN A 42 20.73 -3.28 2.45
CA GLN A 42 21.20 -3.80 1.16
C GLN A 42 20.06 -4.28 0.26
N GLU A 43 19.06 -5.00 0.80
CA GLU A 43 17.95 -5.51 -0.01
C GLU A 43 16.92 -4.45 -0.35
N PHE A 44 16.60 -3.57 0.59
CA PHE A 44 15.59 -2.53 0.36
C PHE A 44 16.07 -1.50 -0.67
N TYR A 45 17.33 -1.08 -0.61
CA TYR A 45 17.91 -0.25 -1.66
C TYR A 45 17.86 -0.93 -3.02
N LYS A 46 18.12 -2.23 -3.08
CA LYS A 46 18.08 -2.99 -4.33
C LYS A 46 16.69 -3.06 -4.96
N VAL A 47 15.64 -3.18 -4.14
CA VAL A 47 14.25 -3.29 -4.61
C VAL A 47 13.66 -1.92 -4.98
N MET A 48 14.01 -0.85 -4.25
CA MET A 48 13.44 0.48 -4.49
C MET A 48 14.14 1.25 -5.61
N TYR A 49 15.44 1.03 -5.83
CA TYR A 49 16.21 1.75 -6.85
C TYR A 49 16.24 1.07 -8.23
N ASP A 50 15.68 -0.11 -8.38
CA ASP A 50 15.54 -0.79 -9.68
C ASP A 50 14.31 -0.30 -10.48
N VAL A 51 13.59 0.70 -9.98
CA VAL A 51 12.54 1.40 -10.70
C VAL A 51 13.12 2.70 -11.28
N ASP A 52 13.82 2.59 -12.38
CA ASP A 52 14.03 3.72 -13.27
C ASP A 52 12.68 4.11 -13.90
N ILE A 53 11.89 4.88 -13.15
CA ILE A 53 10.91 5.74 -13.78
C ILE A 53 11.76 6.87 -14.36
N GLU A 54 12.04 6.84 -15.66
CA GLU A 54 12.59 7.98 -16.41
C GLU A 54 11.60 9.15 -16.31
N MET A 55 11.68 9.87 -15.21
CA MET A 55 11.21 11.23 -15.07
C MET A 55 12.47 12.06 -14.78
N ASP A 56 13.01 12.66 -15.83
CA ASP A 56 14.15 13.60 -15.86
C ASP A 56 15.43 13.15 -15.10
N ALA A 57 16.52 13.02 -15.84
CA ALA A 57 17.86 12.62 -15.34
C ALA A 57 18.47 13.54 -14.26
N ASP A 58 17.86 14.69 -13.98
CA ASP A 58 18.27 15.63 -12.92
C ASP A 58 17.60 15.37 -11.56
N ALA A 59 16.73 14.35 -11.45
CA ALA A 59 15.94 14.05 -10.25
C ALA A 59 16.64 13.13 -9.23
N TYR A 60 17.92 12.83 -9.40
CA TYR A 60 18.65 11.86 -8.56
C TYR A 60 19.05 12.35 -7.15
N SER A 61 18.77 13.59 -6.79
CA SER A 61 18.89 14.07 -5.43
C SER A 61 17.51 14.28 -4.82
N SER A 62 16.92 13.19 -4.31
CA SER A 62 15.81 13.36 -3.38
C SER A 62 16.34 14.12 -2.15
N PRO A 63 15.73 15.22 -1.72
CA PRO A 63 16.06 15.78 -0.42
C PRO A 63 15.74 14.72 0.62
N SER A 64 16.79 14.17 1.26
CA SER A 64 16.62 13.40 2.48
C SER A 64 15.93 14.26 3.53
N LEU A 65 15.22 13.63 4.47
CA LEU A 65 14.75 14.33 5.67
C LEU A 65 15.91 15.08 6.30
N THR A 66 15.69 16.34 6.68
CA THR A 66 16.76 17.13 7.29
C THR A 66 17.26 16.45 8.58
N ASP A 67 18.53 16.64 8.91
CA ASP A 67 19.10 16.10 10.15
C ASP A 67 18.28 16.51 11.38
N GLU A 68 17.65 17.71 11.34
CA GLU A 68 16.76 18.20 12.40
C GLU A 68 15.49 17.32 12.53
N VAL A 69 14.86 16.94 11.44
CA VAL A 69 13.68 16.07 11.45
C VAL A 69 14.05 14.65 11.88
N LEU A 70 15.19 14.15 11.41
CA LEU A 70 15.72 12.86 11.86
C LEU A 70 16.09 12.88 13.33
N GLN A 71 16.59 14.02 13.83
CA GLN A 71 16.90 14.21 15.24
C GLN A 71 15.61 14.30 16.06
N MET A 72 14.58 15.03 15.60
CA MET A 72 13.26 15.05 16.23
C MET A 72 12.63 13.66 16.29
N LEU A 73 12.73 12.85 15.23
CA LEU A 73 12.25 11.47 15.22
C LEU A 73 13.01 10.59 16.22
N ARG A 74 14.29 10.87 16.45
CA ARG A 74 15.11 10.18 17.47
C ARG A 74 14.87 10.71 18.87
N GLU A 75 14.69 12.03 19.04
CA GLU A 75 14.47 12.71 20.32
C GLU A 75 13.03 12.57 20.82
N ALA A 76 12.04 12.36 19.93
CA ALA A 76 10.68 11.99 20.31
C ALA A 76 10.59 10.63 21.03
N ASP A 77 11.75 10.10 21.43
CA ASP A 77 11.91 8.84 22.16
C ASP A 77 11.24 7.65 21.45
N VAL A 78 11.27 7.71 20.11
CA VAL A 78 10.86 6.61 19.25
C VAL A 78 12.09 6.11 18.47
N PRO A 79 13.04 5.41 19.13
CA PRO A 79 14.00 4.62 18.41
C PRO A 79 13.19 3.68 17.50
N ALA A 80 13.65 3.41 16.29
CA ALA A 80 12.96 2.47 15.42
C ALA A 80 12.68 1.11 16.10
N ASP A 81 13.46 0.78 17.13
CA ASP A 81 13.25 -0.42 17.96
C ASP A 81 12.12 -0.29 18.99
N VAL A 82 11.60 0.91 19.26
CA VAL A 82 10.48 1.19 20.15
C VAL A 82 9.17 1.39 19.40
N ILE A 83 9.21 1.47 18.06
CA ILE A 83 7.97 1.38 17.29
C ILE A 83 7.30 0.06 17.63
N SER A 84 6.03 0.15 18.01
CA SER A 84 5.21 -1.03 18.26
C SER A 84 5.33 -1.99 17.10
N LYS A 85 5.81 -3.20 17.36
CA LYS A 85 5.98 -4.27 16.40
C LYS A 85 4.77 -5.20 16.41
N PRO A 86 4.50 -5.90 15.31
CA PRO A 86 3.45 -6.89 15.29
C PRO A 86 3.63 -7.93 16.40
N SER A 87 2.59 -8.14 17.19
CA SER A 87 2.54 -9.32 18.05
C SER A 87 2.53 -10.58 17.20
N PRO A 88 3.09 -11.70 17.69
CA PRO A 88 2.97 -12.97 16.99
C PRO A 88 1.52 -13.27 16.64
N ALA A 89 1.28 -13.68 15.40
CA ALA A 89 -0.06 -14.07 14.96
C ALA A 89 -0.50 -15.37 15.63
N TYR A 90 -1.78 -15.50 15.93
CA TYR A 90 -2.36 -16.71 16.53
C TYR A 90 -2.33 -17.94 15.63
N SER A 91 -2.30 -17.70 14.32
CA SER A 91 -2.25 -18.72 13.30
C SER A 91 -1.27 -18.32 12.21
N ASP A 92 -0.92 -19.25 11.36
CA ASP A 92 -0.15 -18.92 10.16
C ASP A 92 -0.96 -18.02 9.24
N MET A 93 -0.58 -16.73 9.17
CA MET A 93 -1.23 -15.74 8.32
C MET A 93 -1.03 -16.00 6.84
N THR A 94 -0.07 -16.84 6.47
CA THR A 94 0.16 -17.25 5.08
C THR A 94 -0.76 -18.40 4.65
N SER A 95 -1.43 -19.05 5.60
CA SER A 95 -2.22 -20.26 5.35
C SER A 95 -1.42 -21.36 4.62
N GLY A 96 -0.10 -21.38 4.81
CA GLY A 96 0.82 -22.32 4.14
C GLY A 96 1.04 -22.06 2.66
N MET A 97 0.64 -20.89 2.14
CA MET A 97 0.74 -20.58 0.71
C MET A 97 2.14 -20.14 0.25
N GLY A 98 3.04 -19.80 1.17
CA GLY A 98 4.44 -19.39 0.87
C GLY A 98 4.80 -18.03 1.40
N THR A 99 6.12 -17.75 1.52
CA THR A 99 6.66 -16.49 2.03
C THR A 99 7.77 -15.91 1.16
N ASP A 100 8.72 -16.70 0.70
CA ASP A 100 9.92 -16.24 0.00
C ASP A 100 9.56 -15.57 -1.33
N GLY A 101 9.72 -14.25 -1.41
CA GLY A 101 9.33 -13.45 -2.57
C GLY A 101 7.82 -13.30 -2.77
N PHE A 102 7.00 -13.68 -1.79
CA PHE A 102 5.55 -13.47 -1.83
C PHE A 102 5.17 -12.18 -1.12
N PRO A 103 4.06 -11.51 -1.54
CA PRO A 103 3.58 -10.34 -0.82
C PRO A 103 3.22 -10.67 0.62
N ALA A 104 3.51 -9.78 1.54
CA ALA A 104 3.03 -9.86 2.91
C ALA A 104 1.52 -9.61 2.93
N ILE A 105 0.78 -10.48 3.62
CA ILE A 105 -0.69 -10.46 3.63
C ILE A 105 -1.26 -10.46 5.06
N SER A 106 -2.57 -10.26 5.14
CA SER A 106 -3.32 -10.33 6.41
C SER A 106 -2.99 -9.24 7.43
N MET A 107 -2.19 -8.23 7.10
CA MET A 107 -1.95 -7.12 8.00
C MET A 107 -3.12 -6.13 7.99
N THR A 108 -3.34 -5.49 9.15
CA THR A 108 -4.29 -4.38 9.25
C THR A 108 -3.74 -3.13 8.56
N HIS A 109 -4.64 -2.18 8.32
CA HIS A 109 -4.25 -0.86 7.82
C HIS A 109 -3.28 -0.14 8.79
N TYR A 110 -3.51 -0.26 10.10
CA TYR A 110 -2.60 0.23 11.12
C TYR A 110 -1.20 -0.41 11.02
N ALA A 111 -1.14 -1.73 10.86
CA ALA A 111 0.13 -2.45 10.74
C ALA A 111 0.93 -2.00 9.50
N ALA A 112 0.26 -1.75 8.37
CA ALA A 112 0.88 -1.22 7.18
C ALA A 112 1.43 0.20 7.40
N HIS A 113 0.71 1.08 8.11
CA HIS A 113 1.22 2.39 8.50
C HIS A 113 2.42 2.31 9.45
N MET A 114 2.41 1.39 10.42
CA MET A 114 3.55 1.20 11.32
C MET A 114 4.80 0.71 10.57
N PHE A 115 4.63 -0.13 9.56
CA PHE A 115 5.72 -0.50 8.66
C PHE A 115 6.30 0.73 7.95
N THR A 116 5.47 1.61 7.39
CA THR A 116 5.96 2.82 6.70
C THR A 116 6.65 3.80 7.65
N ARG A 117 6.15 3.93 8.89
CA ARG A 117 6.79 4.73 9.94
C ARG A 117 8.16 4.17 10.32
N TRP A 118 8.23 2.87 10.58
CA TRP A 118 9.48 2.18 10.85
C TRP A 118 10.48 2.36 9.70
N LEU A 119 10.03 2.19 8.45
CA LEU A 119 10.85 2.36 7.26
C LEU A 119 11.40 3.79 7.16
N THR A 120 10.57 4.80 7.42
CA THR A 120 10.98 6.22 7.45
C THR A 120 12.11 6.45 8.43
N ILE A 121 11.99 5.93 9.65
CA ILE A 121 13.04 6.09 10.69
C ILE A 121 14.32 5.36 10.31
N LYS A 122 14.19 4.19 9.67
CA LYS A 122 15.36 3.39 9.26
C LYS A 122 16.15 4.00 8.11
N THR A 123 15.45 4.55 7.13
CA THR A 123 16.06 5.09 5.91
C THR A 123 16.42 6.57 6.02
N GLY A 124 15.73 7.31 6.87
CA GLY A 124 15.80 8.76 6.93
C GLY A 124 15.06 9.45 5.78
N GLU A 125 14.18 8.76 5.08
CA GLU A 125 13.32 9.27 4.02
C GLU A 125 11.87 8.97 4.37
N PHE A 126 10.95 9.89 4.08
CA PHE A 126 9.54 9.71 4.45
C PHE A 126 8.82 8.74 3.50
N TYR A 127 8.25 7.69 4.08
CA TYR A 127 7.42 6.71 3.41
C TYR A 127 6.02 6.66 4.03
N ARG A 128 5.04 6.40 3.18
CA ARG A 128 3.64 6.21 3.58
C ARG A 128 2.93 5.23 2.63
N LEU A 129 1.71 4.89 2.94
CA LEU A 129 0.83 4.25 1.95
C LEU A 129 0.49 5.25 0.82
N PRO A 130 0.26 4.77 -0.41
CA PRO A 130 -0.26 5.62 -1.48
C PRO A 130 -1.64 6.18 -1.09
N THR A 131 -1.96 7.39 -1.53
CA THR A 131 -3.35 7.80 -1.59
C THR A 131 -4.08 7.00 -2.66
N GLU A 132 -5.39 6.95 -2.58
CA GLU A 132 -6.21 6.26 -3.59
C GLU A 132 -5.98 6.83 -5.00
N ALA A 133 -5.78 8.15 -5.09
CA ALA A 133 -5.47 8.83 -6.35
C ALA A 133 -4.08 8.47 -6.91
N GLU A 134 -3.06 8.42 -6.06
CA GLU A 134 -1.71 8.01 -6.45
C GLU A 134 -1.69 6.55 -6.91
N TRP A 135 -2.39 5.68 -6.18
CA TRP A 135 -2.48 4.27 -6.53
C TRP A 135 -3.15 4.09 -7.91
N GLU A 136 -4.29 4.76 -8.17
CA GLU A 136 -4.97 4.69 -9.47
C GLU A 136 -4.11 5.25 -10.60
N TYR A 137 -3.40 6.37 -10.37
CA TYR A 137 -2.47 6.93 -11.36
C TYR A 137 -1.38 5.93 -11.73
N ALA A 138 -0.75 5.31 -10.73
CA ALA A 138 0.29 4.31 -10.93
C ALA A 138 -0.23 3.05 -11.64
N CYS A 139 -1.41 2.57 -11.27
CA CYS A 139 -2.05 1.41 -11.89
C CYS A 139 -2.37 1.67 -13.37
N ARG A 140 -2.92 2.84 -13.68
CA ARG A 140 -3.25 3.25 -15.06
C ARG A 140 -2.01 3.62 -15.88
N ALA A 141 -0.83 3.54 -15.31
CA ALA A 141 0.45 3.88 -15.94
C ALA A 141 0.45 5.27 -16.59
N GLY A 142 -0.15 6.26 -15.91
CA GLY A 142 -0.26 7.62 -16.40
C GLY A 142 -1.20 7.83 -17.57
N SER A 143 -1.96 6.77 -17.99
CA SER A 143 -2.95 6.94 -19.05
C SER A 143 -4.09 7.85 -18.61
N ASN A 144 -4.46 8.78 -19.51
CA ASN A 144 -5.51 9.77 -19.29
C ASN A 144 -6.91 9.17 -19.56
N ASP A 145 -7.82 9.98 -20.12
CA ASP A 145 -9.25 9.69 -20.30
C ASP A 145 -9.61 8.40 -21.04
N ASN A 146 -8.66 7.81 -21.77
CA ASN A 146 -8.88 6.62 -22.60
C ASN A 146 -8.39 5.32 -21.95
N TYR A 147 -8.27 5.29 -20.58
CA TYR A 147 -7.94 4.04 -19.92
C TYR A 147 -8.98 2.96 -20.23
N SER A 148 -8.51 1.88 -20.80
CA SER A 148 -9.26 0.63 -20.92
C SER A 148 -8.61 -0.41 -20.02
N ALA A 149 -9.38 -1.00 -19.11
CA ALA A 149 -8.88 -2.13 -18.32
C ALA A 149 -8.41 -3.24 -19.26
N PRO A 150 -7.23 -3.85 -19.01
CA PRO A 150 -6.81 -4.99 -19.80
C PRO A 150 -7.83 -6.12 -19.68
N THR A 151 -8.03 -6.85 -20.75
CA THR A 151 -8.98 -7.97 -20.84
C THR A 151 -8.36 -9.15 -21.59
N GLY A 152 -8.94 -10.32 -21.45
CA GLY A 152 -8.47 -11.52 -22.17
C GLY A 152 -6.98 -11.80 -21.90
N SER A 153 -6.20 -12.01 -22.97
CA SER A 153 -4.77 -12.35 -22.84
C SER A 153 -3.93 -11.30 -22.13
N ASP A 154 -4.26 -10.02 -22.27
CA ASP A 154 -3.52 -8.93 -21.65
C ASP A 154 -3.75 -8.90 -20.15
N LEU A 155 -4.97 -9.15 -19.68
CA LEU A 155 -5.25 -9.32 -18.27
C LEU A 155 -4.58 -10.59 -17.72
N GLU A 156 -4.66 -11.70 -18.44
CA GLU A 156 -4.03 -12.96 -18.05
C GLU A 156 -2.50 -12.85 -17.91
N SER A 157 -1.86 -11.98 -18.70
CA SER A 157 -0.42 -11.75 -18.59
C SER A 157 -0.03 -10.88 -17.39
N GLN A 158 -0.92 -10.01 -16.88
CA GLN A 158 -0.63 -9.02 -15.86
C GLN A 158 -1.23 -9.33 -14.48
N ALA A 159 -2.32 -10.12 -14.42
CA ALA A 159 -3.12 -10.28 -13.20
C ALA A 159 -3.19 -11.72 -12.70
N TRP A 160 -3.08 -11.87 -11.37
CA TRP A 160 -3.48 -13.08 -10.66
C TRP A 160 -4.85 -12.90 -10.03
N HIS A 161 -5.81 -13.68 -10.49
CA HIS A 161 -7.19 -13.67 -10.01
C HIS A 161 -7.70 -15.11 -9.73
N ARG A 162 -8.90 -15.25 -9.21
CA ARG A 162 -9.45 -16.57 -8.82
C ARG A 162 -9.41 -17.63 -9.93
N GLY A 163 -9.48 -17.21 -11.18
CA GLY A 163 -9.50 -18.13 -12.32
C GLY A 163 -8.14 -18.73 -12.69
N ASN A 164 -7.02 -18.09 -12.29
CA ASN A 164 -5.68 -18.49 -12.73
C ASN A 164 -4.63 -18.61 -11.61
N SER A 165 -4.99 -18.33 -10.36
CA SER A 165 -4.08 -18.25 -9.21
C SER A 165 -3.89 -19.56 -8.44
N ASP A 166 -4.53 -20.65 -8.82
CA ASP A 166 -4.55 -21.91 -8.06
C ASP A 166 -5.05 -21.74 -6.61
N ARG A 167 -5.95 -20.78 -6.37
CA ARG A 167 -6.52 -20.45 -5.06
C ARG A 167 -5.48 -20.00 -4.02
N LYS A 168 -4.43 -19.32 -4.45
CA LYS A 168 -3.42 -18.75 -3.58
C LYS A 168 -2.82 -17.50 -4.22
N TYR A 169 -2.27 -16.63 -3.38
CA TYR A 169 -1.45 -15.55 -3.89
C TYR A 169 -0.13 -16.08 -4.46
N GLN A 170 0.53 -15.30 -5.28
CA GLN A 170 1.68 -15.71 -6.07
C GLN A 170 2.89 -14.82 -5.75
N PRO A 171 4.13 -15.27 -6.04
CA PRO A 171 5.32 -14.43 -5.88
C PRO A 171 5.18 -13.11 -6.63
N VAL A 172 5.74 -12.03 -6.08
CA VAL A 172 5.81 -10.74 -6.78
C VAL A 172 6.57 -10.90 -8.11
N ALA A 173 6.27 -10.04 -9.09
CA ALA A 173 6.87 -10.08 -10.43
C ALA A 173 6.73 -11.40 -11.21
N SER A 174 5.80 -12.24 -10.85
CA SER A 174 5.52 -13.50 -11.58
C SER A 174 4.59 -13.33 -12.79
N LYS A 175 4.14 -12.11 -13.05
CA LYS A 175 3.38 -11.65 -14.22
C LYS A 175 4.06 -10.44 -14.85
N ASP A 176 3.56 -9.97 -15.99
CA ASP A 176 4.09 -8.80 -16.67
C ASP A 176 3.77 -7.49 -15.91
N PRO A 177 4.67 -6.51 -15.94
CA PRO A 177 4.40 -5.20 -15.35
C PRO A 177 3.48 -4.36 -16.26
N ASN A 178 2.93 -3.28 -15.68
CA ASN A 178 2.29 -2.25 -16.49
C ASN A 178 3.33 -1.39 -17.25
N ALA A 179 2.90 -0.40 -18.01
CA ALA A 179 3.77 0.43 -18.84
C ALA A 179 4.79 1.29 -18.06
N LEU A 180 4.59 1.48 -16.74
CA LEU A 180 5.58 2.12 -15.86
C LEU A 180 6.53 1.11 -15.20
N GLY A 181 6.48 -0.17 -15.55
CA GLY A 181 7.31 -1.19 -14.94
C GLY A 181 6.86 -1.63 -13.54
N ILE A 182 5.63 -1.32 -13.15
CA ILE A 182 5.06 -1.66 -11.85
C ILE A 182 4.29 -2.97 -11.98
N TYR A 183 4.58 -3.92 -11.09
CA TYR A 183 4.01 -5.26 -11.10
C TYR A 183 2.79 -5.37 -10.19
N ASN A 184 1.93 -6.31 -10.49
CA ASN A 184 0.83 -6.76 -9.63
C ASN A 184 -0.14 -5.65 -9.23
N MET A 185 -0.27 -4.58 -10.04
CA MET A 185 -1.30 -3.57 -9.82
C MET A 185 -2.71 -4.12 -10.03
N LEU A 186 -2.82 -5.26 -10.70
CA LEU A 186 -4.06 -5.97 -10.98
C LEU A 186 -4.00 -7.35 -10.33
N GLY A 187 -4.93 -7.63 -9.43
CA GLY A 187 -5.01 -8.93 -8.75
C GLY A 187 -3.87 -9.21 -7.77
N ASN A 188 -3.47 -10.43 -7.63
CA ASN A 188 -2.60 -10.97 -6.62
C ASN A 188 -3.13 -10.68 -5.20
N VAL A 189 -2.73 -9.58 -4.56
CA VAL A 189 -3.33 -9.14 -3.31
C VAL A 189 -3.94 -7.74 -3.48
N THR A 190 -5.10 -7.52 -2.87
CA THR A 190 -5.66 -6.16 -2.82
C THR A 190 -4.82 -5.30 -1.87
N GLU A 191 -4.65 -4.03 -2.18
CA GLU A 191 -3.66 -3.19 -1.53
C GLU A 191 -4.29 -2.05 -0.73
N TRP A 192 -3.81 -1.87 0.50
CA TRP A 192 -4.16 -0.71 1.30
C TRP A 192 -3.75 0.59 0.63
N THR A 193 -4.66 1.55 0.62
CA THR A 193 -4.34 2.97 0.43
C THR A 193 -4.49 3.72 1.74
N SER A 194 -3.98 4.96 1.81
CA SER A 194 -4.06 5.76 3.04
C SER A 194 -5.45 6.35 3.31
N ASP A 195 -6.42 6.15 2.43
CA ASP A 195 -7.72 6.81 2.46
C ASP A 195 -8.76 6.08 3.31
N GLN A 196 -9.64 6.86 3.94
CA GLN A 196 -10.95 6.39 4.36
C GLN A 196 -11.77 6.04 3.12
N PHE A 197 -12.40 4.88 3.11
CA PHE A 197 -13.28 4.53 1.99
C PHE A 197 -14.52 5.44 1.95
N LYS A 198 -14.72 6.05 0.80
CA LYS A 198 -15.91 6.84 0.48
C LYS A 198 -16.60 6.20 -0.71
N GLU A 199 -17.88 5.86 -0.57
CA GLU A 199 -18.63 5.24 -1.66
C GLU A 199 -18.72 6.17 -2.87
N ASP A 200 -19.00 7.44 -2.62
CA ASP A 200 -19.11 8.48 -3.64
C ASP A 200 -17.82 9.33 -3.76
N TYR A 201 -16.65 8.69 -3.69
CA TYR A 201 -15.33 9.34 -3.72
C TYR A 201 -15.23 10.45 -4.75
N ILE A 202 -15.63 10.18 -6.01
CA ILE A 202 -15.53 11.13 -7.12
C ILE A 202 -16.42 12.36 -6.89
N ALA A 203 -17.59 12.18 -6.26
CA ALA A 203 -18.51 13.28 -5.99
C ALA A 203 -18.04 14.18 -4.83
N GLU A 204 -17.19 13.63 -3.95
CA GLU A 204 -16.63 14.37 -2.81
C GLU A 204 -15.32 15.11 -3.17
N LEU A 205 -14.77 14.92 -4.38
CA LEU A 205 -13.56 15.62 -4.82
C LEU A 205 -13.83 17.11 -5.06
N GLU A 206 -12.99 17.96 -4.49
CA GLU A 206 -13.05 19.41 -4.65
C GLU A 206 -11.99 19.92 -5.64
N GLY A 207 -12.36 20.97 -6.37
CA GLY A 207 -11.48 21.57 -7.37
C GLY A 207 -11.50 20.87 -8.72
N SER A 208 -10.95 21.48 -9.75
CA SER A 208 -10.82 20.90 -11.10
C SER A 208 -9.56 21.43 -11.77
N PRO A 209 -8.46 20.66 -11.75
CA PRO A 209 -8.30 19.35 -11.12
C PRO A 209 -8.31 19.39 -9.58
N ALA A 210 -8.76 18.32 -8.94
CA ALA A 210 -8.56 18.11 -7.51
C ALA A 210 -7.07 17.88 -7.25
N GLN A 211 -6.49 18.62 -6.30
CA GLN A 211 -5.05 18.57 -6.02
C GLN A 211 -4.75 17.61 -4.88
N ASN A 212 -3.95 16.57 -5.14
CA ASN A 212 -3.50 15.59 -4.15
C ASN A 212 -4.64 15.12 -3.22
N PRO A 213 -5.78 14.68 -3.75
CA PRO A 213 -6.92 14.35 -2.91
C PRO A 213 -6.58 13.19 -1.98
N TRP A 214 -6.98 13.35 -0.72
CA TRP A 214 -6.80 12.37 0.33
C TRP A 214 -7.89 12.50 1.37
N PHE A 215 -8.64 11.43 1.58
CA PHE A 215 -9.64 11.36 2.64
C PHE A 215 -9.00 10.75 3.89
N LYS A 216 -8.55 11.63 4.78
CA LYS A 216 -7.91 11.22 6.04
C LYS A 216 -8.78 10.21 6.79
N PRO A 217 -8.20 9.10 7.25
CA PRO A 217 -8.92 8.11 8.02
C PRO A 217 -9.36 8.61 9.40
N GLU A 218 -10.65 8.58 9.66
CA GLU A 218 -11.27 8.98 10.94
C GLU A 218 -11.95 7.82 11.65
N GLU A 219 -12.32 6.76 10.91
CA GLU A 219 -13.02 5.59 11.42
C GLU A 219 -12.20 4.33 11.18
N LEU A 220 -12.37 3.31 12.04
CA LEU A 220 -11.68 2.03 11.90
C LEU A 220 -12.07 1.31 10.59
N TYR A 221 -13.35 1.38 10.24
CA TYR A 221 -13.92 0.81 9.02
C TYR A 221 -14.91 1.79 8.38
N PRO A 222 -15.08 1.75 7.03
CA PRO A 222 -14.23 1.05 6.06
C PRO A 222 -12.98 1.84 5.68
N ARG A 223 -11.85 1.16 5.44
CA ARG A 223 -10.61 1.70 4.85
C ARG A 223 -10.51 1.24 3.41
N THR A 224 -9.89 2.03 2.53
CA THR A 224 -9.83 1.73 1.11
C THR A 224 -8.77 0.70 0.78
N VAL A 225 -9.14 -0.30 -0.04
CA VAL A 225 -8.24 -1.20 -0.74
C VAL A 225 -8.51 -1.18 -2.25
N ARG A 226 -7.47 -1.47 -3.05
CA ARG A 226 -7.48 -1.35 -4.51
C ARG A 226 -6.91 -2.59 -5.18
N GLY A 227 -7.23 -2.77 -6.49
CA GLY A 227 -6.54 -3.69 -7.40
C GLY A 227 -7.18 -5.07 -7.58
N GLY A 228 -8.09 -5.47 -6.70
CA GLY A 228 -8.61 -6.85 -6.68
C GLY A 228 -7.58 -7.84 -6.12
N SER A 229 -7.90 -9.13 -6.10
CA SER A 229 -7.03 -10.16 -5.52
C SER A 229 -7.20 -11.53 -6.15
N TRP A 230 -6.34 -12.46 -5.72
CA TRP A 230 -6.41 -13.87 -6.09
C TRP A 230 -7.72 -14.57 -5.69
N THR A 231 -8.50 -13.99 -4.79
CA THR A 231 -9.79 -14.53 -4.35
C THR A 231 -10.97 -14.08 -5.18
N GLU A 232 -10.78 -13.06 -6.02
CA GLU A 232 -11.83 -12.36 -6.75
C GLU A 232 -11.85 -12.75 -8.23
N PRO A 233 -12.99 -12.60 -8.92
CA PRO A 233 -13.06 -12.88 -10.35
C PRO A 233 -12.20 -11.91 -11.17
N ALA A 234 -11.92 -12.27 -12.41
CA ALA A 234 -11.04 -11.50 -13.32
C ALA A 234 -11.50 -10.04 -13.51
N GLU A 235 -12.79 -9.80 -13.52
CA GLU A 235 -13.42 -8.50 -13.72
C GLU A 235 -13.08 -7.52 -12.59
N GLU A 236 -12.76 -8.03 -11.40
CA GLU A 236 -12.37 -7.22 -10.24
C GLU A 236 -10.87 -6.93 -10.18
N ALA A 237 -10.06 -7.56 -11.03
CA ALA A 237 -8.65 -7.21 -11.21
C ALA A 237 -8.54 -5.96 -12.10
N SER A 238 -8.89 -4.81 -11.57
CA SER A 238 -9.02 -3.54 -12.30
C SER A 238 -8.44 -2.36 -11.54
N CYS A 239 -7.84 -1.41 -12.26
CA CYS A 239 -7.42 -0.13 -11.68
C CYS A 239 -8.59 0.72 -11.16
N LEU A 240 -9.81 0.41 -11.56
CA LEU A 240 -11.00 1.14 -11.12
C LEU A 240 -11.67 0.47 -9.91
N GLN A 241 -11.33 -0.79 -9.62
CA GLN A 241 -11.90 -1.53 -8.50
C GLN A 241 -11.55 -0.87 -7.17
N ARG A 242 -12.59 -0.61 -6.40
CA ARG A 242 -12.52 0.00 -5.07
C ARG A 242 -13.30 -0.84 -4.07
N ARG A 243 -12.73 -1.08 -2.91
CA ARG A 243 -13.43 -1.80 -1.84
C ARG A 243 -13.09 -1.23 -0.47
N GLY A 244 -14.10 -1.16 0.39
CA GLY A 244 -13.93 -0.84 1.80
C GLY A 244 -13.61 -2.09 2.63
N SER A 245 -12.72 -1.95 3.60
CA SER A 245 -12.48 -2.98 4.61
C SER A 245 -13.71 -3.19 5.49
N GLN A 246 -13.81 -4.37 6.11
CA GLN A 246 -14.98 -4.76 6.89
C GLN A 246 -14.58 -5.39 8.22
N PRO A 247 -15.40 -5.25 9.28
CA PRO A 247 -15.14 -5.88 10.59
C PRO A 247 -14.96 -7.41 10.52
N ASN A 248 -15.66 -8.08 9.58
CA ASN A 248 -15.57 -9.53 9.41
C ASN A 248 -14.17 -10.02 8.97
N TRP A 249 -13.26 -9.12 8.55
CA TRP A 249 -11.87 -9.49 8.25
C TRP A 249 -11.08 -9.91 9.50
N LYS A 250 -11.61 -9.62 10.70
CA LYS A 250 -11.09 -10.07 12.01
C LYS A 250 -12.00 -11.04 12.73
N MET A 251 -12.95 -11.66 12.03
CA MET A 251 -13.99 -12.46 12.68
C MET A 251 -13.42 -13.61 13.52
N ASN A 252 -12.38 -14.28 13.04
CA ASN A 252 -11.76 -15.41 13.72
C ASN A 252 -10.64 -15.01 14.70
N ASP A 253 -10.41 -13.73 14.94
CA ASP A 253 -9.46 -13.27 15.94
C ASP A 253 -10.03 -13.57 17.35
N PRO A 254 -9.33 -14.38 18.17
CA PRO A 254 -9.84 -14.76 19.48
C PRO A 254 -9.60 -13.69 20.55
N GLN A 255 -8.84 -12.63 20.25
CA GLN A 255 -8.53 -11.56 21.20
C GLN A 255 -9.73 -10.62 21.41
N LEU A 256 -9.76 -10.02 22.61
CA LEU A 256 -10.67 -8.92 22.91
C LEU A 256 -9.92 -7.88 23.77
N PRO A 257 -9.66 -6.68 23.28
CA PRO A 257 -9.95 -6.20 21.92
C PRO A 257 -9.21 -7.00 20.85
N LYS A 258 -9.74 -6.97 19.61
CA LYS A 258 -9.15 -7.66 18.47
C LYS A 258 -7.73 -7.14 18.17
N SER A 259 -6.91 -7.95 17.54
CA SER A 259 -5.53 -7.61 17.19
C SER A 259 -5.44 -6.29 16.42
N LEU A 260 -4.51 -5.43 16.81
CA LEU A 260 -4.17 -4.23 16.02
C LEU A 260 -3.41 -4.57 14.74
N TRP A 261 -2.83 -5.76 14.65
CA TRP A 261 -1.83 -6.12 13.64
C TRP A 261 -2.36 -7.01 12.52
N TRP A 262 -3.34 -7.87 12.81
CA TRP A 262 -3.72 -8.94 11.92
C TRP A 262 -5.21 -8.96 11.58
N HIS A 263 -5.50 -9.21 10.31
CA HIS A 263 -6.81 -9.57 9.80
C HIS A 263 -6.88 -11.08 9.57
N THR A 264 -7.39 -11.82 10.52
CA THR A 264 -7.44 -13.30 10.51
C THR A 264 -8.24 -13.89 9.35
N ASN A 265 -9.11 -13.11 8.74
CA ASN A 265 -10.01 -13.53 7.66
C ASN A 265 -9.78 -12.78 6.34
N ALA A 266 -8.63 -12.09 6.19
CA ALA A 266 -8.31 -11.38 4.97
C ALA A 266 -6.93 -11.78 4.38
N PRO A 267 -6.72 -13.05 4.00
CA PRO A 267 -5.47 -13.53 3.43
C PRO A 267 -5.23 -13.03 1.99
N PHE A 268 -5.99 -12.05 1.58
CA PHE A 268 -5.97 -11.43 0.27
C PHE A 268 -5.56 -9.96 0.31
N VAL A 269 -5.26 -9.39 1.49
CA VAL A 269 -4.90 -7.97 1.63
C VAL A 269 -3.42 -7.81 1.95
N GLY A 270 -2.75 -7.00 1.16
CA GLY A 270 -1.37 -6.56 1.31
C GLY A 270 -1.25 -5.06 1.16
N PHE A 271 -0.07 -4.57 0.80
CA PHE A 271 0.15 -3.14 0.56
C PHE A 271 1.46 -2.91 -0.21
N ARG A 272 1.58 -1.72 -0.77
CA ARG A 272 2.85 -1.15 -1.25
C ARG A 272 3.08 0.21 -0.62
N VAL A 273 4.30 0.74 -0.77
CA VAL A 273 4.68 2.02 -0.19
C VAL A 273 4.92 3.06 -1.27
N VAL A 274 4.75 4.32 -0.90
CA VAL A 274 5.17 5.47 -1.70
C VAL A 274 6.15 6.34 -0.92
N LYS A 275 7.01 7.04 -1.66
CA LYS A 275 7.88 8.09 -1.17
C LYS A 275 7.56 9.37 -1.96
N PRO A 276 6.95 10.40 -1.35
CA PRO A 276 6.72 11.68 -2.00
C PRO A 276 8.04 12.32 -2.44
N LYS A 277 8.08 12.93 -3.62
CA LYS A 277 9.26 13.68 -4.05
C LYS A 277 9.48 14.92 -3.16
N LYS A 278 8.40 15.61 -2.81
CA LYS A 278 8.43 16.65 -1.80
C LYS A 278 8.27 15.99 -0.42
N GLN A 279 9.36 15.98 0.34
CA GLN A 279 9.34 15.44 1.71
C GLN A 279 8.62 16.39 2.66
N PRO A 280 7.94 15.91 3.71
CA PRO A 280 7.40 16.75 4.77
C PRO A 280 8.50 17.59 5.45
N GLU A 281 8.15 18.80 5.85
CA GLU A 281 9.10 19.74 6.44
C GLU A 281 9.32 19.52 7.94
N ASN A 282 8.39 18.79 8.59
CA ASN A 282 8.42 18.56 10.03
C ASN A 282 7.66 17.27 10.41
N LEU A 283 7.84 16.85 11.66
CA LEU A 283 7.23 15.64 12.20
C LEU A 283 5.69 15.69 12.19
N SER A 284 5.10 16.86 12.45
CA SER A 284 3.63 16.99 12.48
C SER A 284 3.01 16.71 11.12
N GLU A 285 3.65 17.12 10.03
CA GLU A 285 3.20 16.79 8.67
C GLU A 285 3.32 15.30 8.37
N MET A 286 4.35 14.61 8.89
CA MET A 286 4.48 13.16 8.74
C MET A 286 3.41 12.41 9.53
N GLU A 287 3.16 12.84 10.78
CA GLU A 287 2.18 12.23 11.68
C GLU A 287 0.75 12.32 11.14
N GLU A 288 0.45 13.29 10.28
CA GLU A 288 -0.85 13.35 9.61
C GLU A 288 -1.12 12.11 8.75
N TYR A 289 -0.08 11.52 8.16
CA TYR A 289 -0.19 10.33 7.32
C TYR A 289 -0.08 9.01 8.10
N TRP A 290 0.37 9.04 9.36
CA TRP A 290 0.45 7.85 10.21
C TRP A 290 -0.71 7.84 11.19
N ILE A 291 -1.62 6.94 10.95
CA ILE A 291 -2.84 6.85 11.76
C ILE A 291 -2.55 6.32 13.17
N GLU A 292 -3.35 6.77 14.12
CA GLU A 292 -3.36 6.20 15.46
C GLU A 292 -4.03 4.82 15.51
N ALA A 293 -3.65 4.04 16.51
CA ALA A 293 -4.27 2.75 16.76
C ALA A 293 -5.73 2.92 17.19
N MET A 294 -6.63 2.28 16.48
CA MET A 294 -8.05 2.21 16.84
C MET A 294 -8.39 0.79 17.28
N GLN A 295 -9.00 0.69 18.47
CA GLN A 295 -9.38 -0.60 19.03
C GLN A 295 -10.65 -1.15 18.36
N ASP A 296 -10.63 -2.44 18.10
CA ASP A 296 -11.77 -3.21 17.59
C ASP A 296 -12.27 -4.15 18.69
N TYR A 297 -13.46 -3.90 19.19
CA TYR A 297 -14.08 -4.64 20.29
C TYR A 297 -15.14 -5.65 19.84
N PHE A 298 -15.38 -5.79 18.52
CA PHE A 298 -16.49 -6.58 17.99
C PHE A 298 -16.05 -7.71 17.06
#